data_2d2d4e627487b1c291ce8a0f1d3d62db
#
_entry.id   2d2d4e627487b1c291ce8a0f1d3d62db
#
_cell.length_a   1.000
_cell.length_b   1.000
_cell.length_c   1.000
_cell.angle_alpha   90.00
_cell.angle_beta   90.00
_cell.angle_gamma   90.00
#
_symmetry.space_group_name_H-M   'P 1'
#
loop_
_entity.id
_entity.type
_entity.pdbx_description
1 polymer ?
#
loop_
_entity_poly.entity_id
_entity_poly.type
_entity_poly.pdbx_seq_one_letter_code
_entity_poly.pdbx_strand_id
1 'polypeptide(L)'
;MILVPSSFYNEDCAREYLAQVVDISKDAEVNSVFMPQYDAYFIYSGDRMPELYRVLARLGTLPEYNKILCHWDGETLSLGIGQGKSLLLSNTYKAGDFVSVMYFVLLALKSLQLNPEMSTICFMSELSSDDKILLYHYFKSVSVL
;
A
#
# COMPACT_ATOMS: atom_id res chain seq x y z
N MET A 1 -9.49 5.21 -3.63
CA MET A 1 -8.62 5.94 -2.70
C MET A 1 -7.41 6.50 -3.42
N ILE A 2 -6.91 7.61 -2.97
CA ILE A 2 -5.80 8.32 -3.60
C ILE A 2 -5.07 9.16 -2.55
N LEU A 3 -3.77 9.36 -2.75
CA LEU A 3 -2.97 10.34 -2.00
C LEU A 3 -2.76 11.58 -2.86
N VAL A 4 -3.06 12.75 -2.29
CA VAL A 4 -2.86 14.05 -2.95
C VAL A 4 -1.87 14.87 -2.12
N PRO A 5 -0.72 15.29 -2.69
CA PRO A 5 0.22 16.14 -1.97
C PRO A 5 -0.47 17.38 -1.43
N SER A 6 -0.08 17.81 -0.22
CA SER A 6 -0.73 18.95 0.44
C SER A 6 -0.67 20.25 -0.40
N SER A 7 0.40 20.43 -1.18
CA SER A 7 0.55 21.58 -2.07
C SER A 7 -0.48 21.63 -3.21
N PHE A 8 -1.08 20.49 -3.56
CA PHE A 8 -2.12 20.38 -4.60
C PHE A 8 -3.51 20.16 -4.02
N TYR A 9 -3.62 19.95 -2.70
CA TYR A 9 -4.89 19.63 -2.08
C TYR A 9 -5.78 20.85 -1.93
N ASN A 10 -7.05 20.69 -2.31
CA ASN A 10 -8.12 21.62 -2.05
C ASN A 10 -9.31 20.81 -1.52
N GLU A 11 -9.76 21.14 -0.32
CA GLU A 11 -10.87 20.43 0.36
C GLU A 11 -12.12 20.35 -0.52
N ASP A 12 -12.45 21.41 -1.24
CA ASP A 12 -13.63 21.47 -2.11
C ASP A 12 -13.53 20.54 -3.32
N CYS A 13 -12.33 20.06 -3.65
CA CYS A 13 -12.06 19.20 -4.80
C CYS A 13 -11.81 17.74 -4.43
N ALA A 14 -12.00 17.34 -3.17
CA ALA A 14 -11.68 15.98 -2.72
C ALA A 14 -12.41 14.90 -3.54
N ARG A 15 -13.71 15.11 -3.80
CA ARG A 15 -14.48 14.17 -4.63
C ARG A 15 -13.97 14.08 -6.06
N GLU A 16 -13.54 15.19 -6.63
CA GLU A 16 -13.02 15.24 -8.00
C GLU A 16 -11.68 14.50 -8.11
N TYR A 17 -10.79 14.64 -7.13
CA TYR A 17 -9.54 13.89 -7.09
C TYR A 17 -9.79 12.39 -7.07
N LEU A 18 -10.71 11.95 -6.20
CA LEU A 18 -11.03 10.53 -6.07
C LEU A 18 -11.72 10.00 -7.34
N ALA A 19 -12.58 10.78 -7.96
CA ALA A 19 -13.30 10.39 -9.17
C ALA A 19 -12.38 10.12 -10.37
N GLN A 20 -11.16 10.64 -10.36
CA GLN A 20 -10.18 10.38 -11.42
C GLN A 20 -9.63 8.95 -11.41
N VAL A 21 -9.72 8.24 -10.30
CA VAL A 21 -9.12 6.91 -10.14
C VAL A 21 -10.15 5.81 -9.84
N VAL A 22 -11.33 6.15 -9.35
CA VAL A 22 -12.39 5.19 -9.04
C VAL A 22 -13.75 5.76 -9.40
N ASP A 23 -14.72 4.89 -9.67
CA ASP A 23 -16.11 5.28 -9.83
C ASP A 23 -16.73 5.52 -8.44
N ILE A 24 -17.31 6.69 -8.25
CA ILE A 24 -17.94 7.06 -6.99
C ILE A 24 -19.43 7.27 -7.25
N SER A 25 -20.30 6.64 -6.44
CA SER A 25 -21.74 6.94 -6.51
C SER A 25 -22.00 8.37 -6.02
N LYS A 26 -23.08 8.98 -6.50
CA LYS A 26 -23.43 10.35 -6.13
C LYS A 26 -23.68 10.51 -4.64
N ASP A 27 -24.14 9.43 -3.98
CA ASP A 27 -24.50 9.43 -2.57
C ASP A 27 -23.35 8.96 -1.67
N ALA A 28 -22.21 8.57 -2.25
CA ALA A 28 -21.08 8.12 -1.49
C ALA A 28 -20.42 9.27 -0.72
N GLU A 29 -20.15 9.03 0.53
CA GLU A 29 -19.37 9.95 1.37
C GLU A 29 -17.92 9.92 0.94
N VAL A 30 -17.30 11.08 0.83
CA VAL A 30 -15.87 11.24 0.52
C VAL A 30 -15.17 11.83 1.74
N ASN A 31 -14.11 11.15 2.19
CA ASN A 31 -13.35 11.54 3.37
C ASN A 31 -11.90 11.80 3.00
N SER A 32 -11.30 12.74 3.72
CA SER A 32 -9.89 13.10 3.57
C SER A 32 -9.20 13.08 4.92
N VAL A 33 -8.03 12.46 5.00
CA VAL A 33 -7.21 12.41 6.21
C VAL A 33 -5.81 12.89 5.88
N PHE A 34 -5.33 13.87 6.63
CA PHE A 34 -3.95 14.34 6.47
C PHE A 34 -2.97 13.32 7.04
N MET A 35 -1.96 12.98 6.25
CA MET A 35 -0.87 12.11 6.65
C MET A 35 0.42 12.94 6.71
N PRO A 36 0.82 13.41 7.91
CA PRO A 36 1.97 14.31 8.02
C PRO A 36 3.29 13.68 7.57
N GLN A 37 3.43 12.35 7.73
CA GLN A 37 4.64 11.63 7.31
C GLN A 37 4.89 11.69 5.80
N TYR A 38 3.86 11.96 5.00
CA TYR A 38 3.96 12.07 3.55
C TYR A 38 3.64 13.48 3.04
N ASP A 39 3.24 14.38 3.95
CA ASP A 39 2.75 15.71 3.59
C ASP A 39 1.68 15.64 2.49
N ALA A 40 0.70 14.79 2.70
CA ALA A 40 -0.33 14.47 1.73
C ALA A 40 -1.65 14.15 2.42
N TYR A 41 -2.74 14.26 1.65
CA TYR A 41 -4.08 13.88 2.09
C TYR A 41 -4.48 12.55 1.48
N PHE A 42 -4.91 11.61 2.32
CA PHE A 42 -5.46 10.33 1.91
C PHE A 42 -6.97 10.50 1.72
N ILE A 43 -7.45 10.30 0.50
CA ILE A 43 -8.85 10.51 0.13
C ILE A 43 -9.47 9.16 -0.21
N TYR A 44 -10.62 8.88 0.39
CA TYR A 44 -11.34 7.64 0.17
C TYR A 44 -12.85 7.87 0.27
N SER A 45 -13.63 6.93 -0.26
CA SER A 45 -15.09 6.93 -0.13
C SER A 45 -15.55 5.82 0.80
N GLY A 46 -16.72 6.02 1.41
CA GLY A 46 -17.34 5.08 2.32
C GLY A 46 -17.12 5.44 3.79
N ASP A 47 -17.68 4.62 4.67
CA ASP A 47 -17.69 4.83 6.12
C ASP A 47 -16.55 4.10 6.85
N ARG A 48 -15.79 3.26 6.15
CA ARG A 48 -14.69 2.52 6.72
C ARG A 48 -13.35 2.99 6.16
N MET A 49 -12.37 3.11 7.05
CA MET A 49 -11.00 3.39 6.68
C MET A 49 -10.43 2.21 5.89
N PRO A 50 -9.95 2.43 4.65
CA PRO A 50 -9.32 1.35 3.87
C PRO A 50 -8.07 0.79 4.53
N GLU A 51 -7.80 -0.51 4.33
CA GLU A 51 -6.57 -1.14 4.84
C GLU A 51 -5.30 -0.46 4.32
N LEU A 52 -5.34 0.09 3.12
CA LEU A 52 -4.19 0.81 2.58
C LEU A 52 -3.76 1.98 3.49
N TYR A 53 -4.71 2.66 4.14
CA TYR A 53 -4.36 3.70 5.10
C TYR A 53 -3.51 3.15 6.25
N ARG A 54 -3.88 1.98 6.79
CA ARG A 54 -3.13 1.33 7.87
C ARG A 54 -1.75 0.91 7.42
N VAL A 55 -1.66 0.39 6.20
CA VAL A 55 -0.37 0.03 5.59
C VAL A 55 0.52 1.28 5.49
N LEU A 56 0.00 2.36 4.96
CA LEU A 56 0.76 3.60 4.81
C LEU A 56 1.15 4.22 6.15
N ALA A 57 0.26 4.18 7.14
CA ALA A 57 0.56 4.67 8.47
C ALA A 57 1.69 3.88 9.13
N ARG A 58 1.72 2.56 8.93
CA ARG A 58 2.74 1.68 9.51
C ARG A 58 4.06 1.69 8.74
N LEU A 59 3.99 1.93 7.43
CA LEU A 59 5.16 1.85 6.53
C LEU A 59 6.32 2.72 7.03
N GLY A 60 6.03 3.93 7.46
CA GLY A 60 7.04 4.88 7.94
C GLY A 60 7.73 4.45 9.24
N THR A 61 7.16 3.50 9.98
CA THR A 61 7.73 3.00 11.24
C THR A 61 8.71 1.85 11.04
N LEU A 62 8.81 1.32 9.83
CA LEU A 62 9.71 0.20 9.55
C LEU A 62 11.17 0.66 9.59
N PRO A 63 12.07 -0.15 10.18
CA PRO A 63 13.48 0.24 10.32
C PRO A 63 14.29 0.12 9.02
N GLU A 64 13.82 -0.66 8.06
CA GLU A 64 14.53 -0.88 6.82
C GLU A 64 14.58 0.39 5.95
N TYR A 65 15.66 0.58 5.20
CA TYR A 65 15.74 1.67 4.23
C TYR A 65 14.78 1.45 3.06
N ASN A 66 14.80 0.26 2.47
CA ASN A 66 13.79 -0.18 1.50
C ASN A 66 12.65 -0.83 2.27
N LYS A 67 11.50 -0.16 2.30
CA LYS A 67 10.34 -0.57 3.08
C LYS A 67 9.29 -1.17 2.16
N ILE A 68 8.91 -2.41 2.41
CA ILE A 68 7.88 -3.11 1.64
C ILE A 68 6.89 -3.67 2.65
N LEU A 69 5.68 -3.16 2.63
CA LEU A 69 4.65 -3.57 3.57
C LEU A 69 3.37 -3.94 2.84
N CYS A 70 2.86 -5.11 3.19
CA CYS A 70 1.69 -5.71 2.57
C CYS A 70 0.63 -6.05 3.61
N HIS A 71 -0.62 -5.95 3.20
CA HIS A 71 -1.75 -6.56 3.88
C HIS A 71 -2.58 -7.30 2.82
N TRP A 72 -2.86 -8.58 3.07
CA TRP A 72 -3.67 -9.39 2.17
C TRP A 72 -4.75 -10.11 2.95
N ASP A 73 -6.00 -9.93 2.55
CA ASP A 73 -7.17 -10.52 3.21
C ASP A 73 -7.73 -11.75 2.47
N GLY A 74 -7.04 -12.24 1.45
CA GLY A 74 -7.48 -13.33 0.59
C GLY A 74 -8.14 -12.86 -0.70
N GLU A 75 -8.48 -11.58 -0.82
CA GLU A 75 -9.12 -11.02 -2.01
C GLU A 75 -8.42 -9.76 -2.50
N THR A 76 -7.91 -8.94 -1.59
CA THR A 76 -7.29 -7.65 -1.92
C THR A 76 -5.92 -7.55 -1.26
N LEU A 77 -4.93 -7.19 -2.03
CA LEU A 77 -3.59 -6.84 -1.57
C LEU A 77 -3.50 -5.33 -1.45
N SER A 78 -3.16 -4.86 -0.27
CA SER A 78 -2.77 -3.46 -0.04
C SER A 78 -1.25 -3.40 0.09
N LEU A 79 -0.60 -2.61 -0.76
CA LEU A 79 0.86 -2.57 -0.88
C LEU A 79 1.37 -1.16 -0.75
N GLY A 80 2.32 -0.97 0.18
CA GLY A 80 3.08 0.25 0.31
C GLY A 80 4.57 -0.02 0.16
N ILE A 81 5.26 0.78 -0.63
CA ILE A 81 6.70 0.70 -0.82
C ILE A 81 7.29 2.07 -0.58
N GLY A 82 8.29 2.12 0.28
CA GLY A 82 9.01 3.35 0.59
C GLY A 82 10.50 3.14 0.60
N GLN A 83 11.23 4.24 0.53
CA GLN A 83 12.68 4.24 0.61
C GLN A 83 13.10 5.45 1.46
N GLY A 84 13.75 5.19 2.59
CA GLY A 84 14.01 6.23 3.56
C GLY A 84 12.69 6.86 4.04
N LYS A 85 12.53 8.15 3.85
CA LYS A 85 11.29 8.89 4.17
C LYS A 85 10.37 9.09 2.97
N SER A 86 10.77 8.61 1.79
CA SER A 86 10.03 8.79 0.56
C SER A 86 9.06 7.64 0.32
N LEU A 87 7.84 7.95 -0.03
CA LEU A 87 6.87 6.97 -0.49
C LEU A 87 7.05 6.79 -1.99
N LEU A 88 7.29 5.55 -2.43
CA LEU A 88 7.50 5.22 -3.83
C LEU A 88 6.25 4.66 -4.50
N LEU A 89 5.44 3.91 -3.76
CA LEU A 89 4.23 3.29 -4.28
C LEU A 89 3.22 3.06 -3.17
N SER A 90 1.96 3.34 -3.45
CA SER A 90 0.83 2.92 -2.64
C SER A 90 -0.29 2.50 -3.57
N ASN A 91 -0.73 1.24 -3.46
CA ASN A 91 -1.77 0.74 -4.34
C ASN A 91 -2.47 -0.47 -3.75
N THR A 92 -3.62 -0.79 -4.30
CA THR A 92 -4.36 -2.01 -4.00
C THR A 92 -4.52 -2.82 -5.28
N TYR A 93 -4.50 -4.14 -5.14
CA TYR A 93 -4.64 -5.08 -6.24
C TYR A 93 -5.63 -6.16 -5.86
N LYS A 94 -6.43 -6.60 -6.81
CA LYS A 94 -7.27 -7.80 -6.60
C LYS A 94 -6.39 -9.02 -6.74
N ALA A 95 -6.29 -9.80 -5.68
CA ALA A 95 -5.45 -11.00 -5.61
C ALA A 95 -6.19 -12.09 -4.83
N GLY A 96 -6.72 -13.08 -5.54
CA GLY A 96 -7.50 -14.18 -4.95
C GLY A 96 -6.64 -15.32 -4.43
N ASP A 97 -5.34 -15.33 -4.73
CA ASP A 97 -4.39 -16.34 -4.26
C ASP A 97 -3.02 -15.70 -3.99
N PHE A 98 -2.17 -16.43 -3.31
CA PHE A 98 -0.86 -15.88 -2.93
C PHE A 98 0.10 -15.75 -4.12
N VAL A 99 -0.04 -16.57 -5.15
CA VAL A 99 0.75 -16.42 -6.38
C VAL A 99 0.49 -15.07 -7.02
N SER A 100 -0.76 -14.63 -7.05
CA SER A 100 -1.12 -13.29 -7.53
C SER A 100 -0.51 -12.19 -6.67
N VAL A 101 -0.51 -12.36 -5.34
CA VAL A 101 0.17 -11.43 -4.43
C VAL A 101 1.64 -11.29 -4.80
N MET A 102 2.34 -12.42 -4.98
CA MET A 102 3.74 -12.44 -5.37
C MET A 102 3.97 -11.74 -6.70
N TYR A 103 3.09 -11.99 -7.68
CA TYR A 103 3.18 -11.37 -8.99
C TYR A 103 3.16 -9.85 -8.88
N PHE A 104 2.17 -9.30 -8.17
CA PHE A 104 2.03 -7.84 -8.05
C PHE A 104 3.19 -7.21 -7.28
N VAL A 105 3.62 -7.85 -6.20
CA VAL A 105 4.75 -7.34 -5.41
C VAL A 105 6.03 -7.33 -6.24
N LEU A 106 6.36 -8.43 -6.90
CA LEU A 106 7.57 -8.52 -7.69
C LEU A 106 7.54 -7.59 -8.90
N LEU A 107 6.37 -7.42 -9.53
CA LEU A 107 6.21 -6.48 -10.63
C LEU A 107 6.44 -5.03 -10.16
N ALA A 108 5.90 -4.67 -9.00
CA ALA A 108 6.09 -3.34 -8.41
C ALA A 108 7.57 -3.07 -8.11
N LEU A 109 8.25 -4.03 -7.49
CA LEU A 109 9.68 -3.90 -7.19
C LEU A 109 10.52 -3.78 -8.46
N LYS A 110 10.20 -4.55 -9.48
CA LYS A 110 10.88 -4.46 -10.77
C LYS A 110 10.70 -3.07 -11.41
N SER A 111 9.50 -2.53 -11.38
CA SER A 111 9.23 -1.21 -11.94
C SER A 111 9.95 -0.09 -11.19
N LEU A 112 10.21 -0.28 -9.89
CA LEU A 112 10.94 0.66 -9.05
C LEU A 112 12.45 0.38 -9.01
N GLN A 113 12.91 -0.64 -9.72
CA GLN A 113 14.32 -1.07 -9.75
C GLN A 113 14.86 -1.44 -8.36
N LEU A 114 14.02 -2.06 -7.55
CA LEU A 114 14.40 -2.58 -6.23
C LEU A 114 14.65 -4.07 -6.32
N ASN A 115 15.75 -4.52 -5.68
CA ASN A 115 16.11 -5.93 -5.68
C ASN A 115 15.49 -6.66 -4.49
N PRO A 116 14.58 -7.63 -4.72
CA PRO A 116 13.98 -8.38 -3.63
C PRO A 116 14.99 -9.19 -2.82
N GLU A 117 16.07 -9.70 -3.44
CA GLU A 117 17.11 -10.47 -2.75
C GLU A 117 17.86 -9.66 -1.69
N MET A 118 17.80 -8.34 -1.75
CA MET A 118 18.42 -7.43 -0.79
C MET A 118 17.40 -6.76 0.12
N SER A 119 16.13 -7.18 0.05
CA SER A 119 15.03 -6.49 0.74
C SER A 119 14.34 -7.42 1.72
N THR A 120 13.82 -6.82 2.80
CA THR A 120 12.90 -7.47 3.73
C THR A 120 11.48 -7.12 3.33
N ILE A 121 10.63 -8.13 3.16
CA ILE A 121 9.21 -7.92 2.96
C ILE A 121 8.46 -8.11 4.28
N CYS A 122 7.55 -7.19 4.58
CA CYS A 122 6.77 -7.21 5.82
C CYS A 122 5.28 -7.39 5.49
N PHE A 123 4.60 -8.19 6.30
CA PHE A 123 3.16 -8.40 6.20
C PHE A 123 2.47 -8.02 7.50
N MET A 124 1.35 -7.31 7.40
CA MET A 124 0.46 -7.01 8.53
C MET A 124 -0.59 -8.10 8.73
N SER A 125 -0.69 -9.04 7.81
CA SER A 125 -1.59 -10.18 7.86
C SER A 125 -0.79 -11.46 8.10
N GLU A 126 -1.45 -12.47 8.65
CA GLU A 126 -0.82 -13.77 8.87
C GLU A 126 -0.44 -14.43 7.54
N LEU A 127 0.66 -15.18 7.56
CA LEU A 127 1.15 -15.95 6.43
C LEU A 127 1.18 -17.42 6.79
N SER A 128 0.74 -18.28 5.87
CA SER A 128 0.94 -19.73 5.99
C SER A 128 2.42 -20.08 5.89
N SER A 129 2.78 -21.28 6.36
CA SER A 129 4.17 -21.75 6.23
C SER A 129 4.61 -21.86 4.77
N ASP A 130 3.71 -22.30 3.89
CA ASP A 130 4.01 -22.42 2.46
C ASP A 130 4.24 -21.03 1.82
N ASP A 131 3.44 -20.04 2.20
CA ASP A 131 3.59 -18.69 1.68
C ASP A 131 4.92 -18.07 2.14
N LYS A 132 5.31 -18.29 3.40
CA LYS A 132 6.61 -17.85 3.90
C LYS A 132 7.76 -18.49 3.14
N ILE A 133 7.69 -19.78 2.87
CA ILE A 133 8.72 -20.49 2.09
C ILE A 133 8.84 -19.88 0.70
N LEU A 134 7.70 -19.62 0.05
CA LEU A 134 7.70 -18.98 -1.27
C LEU A 134 8.36 -17.61 -1.23
N LEU A 135 8.05 -16.79 -0.22
CA LEU A 135 8.66 -15.48 -0.06
C LEU A 135 10.19 -15.56 0.13
N TYR A 136 10.68 -16.53 0.90
CA TYR A 136 12.11 -16.70 1.12
C TYR A 136 12.88 -17.12 -0.13
N HIS A 137 12.20 -17.60 -1.17
CA HIS A 137 12.85 -17.85 -2.46
C HIS A 137 13.26 -16.56 -3.18
N TYR A 138 12.61 -15.45 -2.86
CA TYR A 138 12.81 -14.19 -3.56
C TYR A 138 13.39 -13.09 -2.67
N PHE A 139 13.05 -13.09 -1.39
CA PHE A 139 13.41 -12.01 -0.47
C PHE A 139 14.53 -12.43 0.48
N LYS A 140 15.31 -11.43 0.90
CA LYS A 140 16.37 -11.63 1.91
C LYS A 140 15.78 -12.10 3.23
N SER A 141 14.68 -11.50 3.67
CA SER A 141 13.98 -11.88 4.89
C SER A 141 12.49 -11.54 4.81
N VAL A 142 11.71 -12.18 5.67
CA VAL A 142 10.26 -12.02 5.76
C VAL A 142 9.90 -11.71 7.20
N SER A 143 9.11 -10.66 7.41
CA SER A 143 8.66 -10.25 8.73
C SER A 143 7.13 -10.20 8.76
N VAL A 144 6.54 -10.71 9.83
CA VAL A 144 5.10 -10.58 10.09
C VAL A 144 4.94 -9.70 11.33
N LEU A 145 4.21 -8.60 11.14
CA LEU A 145 4.03 -7.58 12.18
C LEU A 145 2.82 -7.88 13.07
#